data_f4fa032854a92ef2f64cd1f5f2a04f5c
#
_entry.id   f4fa032854a92ef2f64cd1f5f2a04f5c
#
_cell.length_a   1.000
_cell.length_b   1.000
_cell.length_c   1.000
_cell.angle_alpha   90.00
_cell.angle_beta   90.00
_cell.angle_gamma   90.00
#
_symmetry.space_group_name_H-M   'P 1'
#
loop_
_entity.id
_entity.type
_entity.pdbx_description
1 polymer ?
#
loop_
_entity_poly.entity_id
_entity_poly.type
_entity_poly.pdbx_seq_one_letter_code
_entity_poly.pdbx_strand_id
1 'polypeptide(L)'
;MSRMTVTGTIGAMLTVVLIACSRPSSPAETQAGAASDLNRPPQAGAAPAKCTDLPLSTDLKKWLRAAPGVEGEAGGLFSGKMEWGAIVNRQGEICATAVATDDPASAWPGSQAISKAKAYTANAYSTDDSPLSTARLYTLTQPGHSLWGVGEPNPFRAECLVGPSEMNATNGKICGGSIAFGGGVPLYKGKTRVGGLGISGDTACADHEIAKRVRHLAQLDPEKGEFADDIVFTSADGASPFAHPLCANTWRNGQKLGDEAKAAGY
;
A
#
# COMPACT_ATOMS: atom_id res chain seq x y z
N MET A 1 -27.04 -60.51 42.92
CA MET A 1 -28.50 -60.69 42.90
C MET A 1 -29.08 -59.79 41.81
N SER A 2 -29.64 -60.42 40.90
CA SER A 2 -30.80 -60.42 40.04
C SER A 2 -30.69 -59.44 38.85
N ARG A 3 -30.39 -59.94 37.75
CA ARG A 3 -31.10 -60.23 36.48
C ARG A 3 -32.36 -59.36 36.23
N MET A 4 -32.37 -58.60 35.10
CA MET A 4 -33.44 -58.89 34.12
C MET A 4 -33.12 -58.24 32.76
N THR A 5 -33.00 -59.08 31.75
CA THR A 5 -33.01 -58.88 30.32
C THR A 5 -34.42 -58.59 29.84
N VAL A 6 -34.60 -57.63 28.92
CA VAL A 6 -35.74 -57.59 27.98
C VAL A 6 -35.25 -57.14 26.60
N THR A 7 -35.32 -58.10 25.69
CA THR A 7 -35.25 -57.94 24.24
C THR A 7 -36.56 -57.40 23.68
N GLY A 8 -36.51 -56.49 22.78
CA GLY A 8 -37.67 -56.01 22.03
C GLY A 8 -37.27 -55.46 20.68
N THR A 9 -37.26 -56.33 19.68
CA THR A 9 -37.19 -56.03 18.25
C THR A 9 -38.49 -55.41 17.74
N ILE A 10 -38.45 -54.19 17.18
CA ILE A 10 -39.56 -53.69 16.36
C ILE A 10 -38.96 -53.16 15.06
N GLY A 11 -39.28 -53.84 13.96
CA GLY A 11 -38.99 -53.42 12.63
C GLY A 11 -39.90 -52.24 12.24
N ALA A 12 -39.32 -51.19 11.68
CA ALA A 12 -40.04 -50.12 11.04
C ALA A 12 -39.72 -50.10 9.54
N MET A 13 -40.74 -50.40 8.78
CA MET A 13 -40.80 -50.36 7.31
C MET A 13 -40.60 -48.93 6.85
N LEU A 14 -39.57 -48.68 6.05
CA LEU A 14 -39.32 -47.38 5.42
C LEU A 14 -40.14 -47.29 4.12
N THR A 15 -41.23 -46.55 4.14
CA THR A 15 -42.02 -46.22 2.96
C THR A 15 -41.37 -45.02 2.27
N VAL A 16 -40.75 -45.23 1.11
CA VAL A 16 -40.23 -44.16 0.26
C VAL A 16 -41.39 -43.55 -0.51
N VAL A 17 -41.79 -42.36 -0.15
CA VAL A 17 -42.72 -41.52 -0.93
C VAL A 17 -41.91 -40.72 -1.94
N LEU A 18 -42.00 -41.12 -3.23
CA LEU A 18 -41.50 -40.33 -4.34
C LEU A 18 -42.49 -39.19 -4.63
N ILE A 19 -42.14 -37.99 -4.19
CA ILE A 19 -42.86 -36.77 -4.58
C ILE A 19 -42.30 -36.32 -5.94
N ALA A 20 -43.05 -36.50 -6.99
CA ALA A 20 -42.80 -35.92 -8.30
C ALA A 20 -43.11 -34.43 -8.26
N CYS A 21 -42.07 -33.59 -8.20
CA CYS A 21 -42.19 -32.15 -8.40
C CYS A 21 -42.40 -31.84 -9.90
N SER A 22 -43.62 -31.60 -10.29
CA SER A 22 -43.97 -31.00 -11.61
C SER A 22 -43.50 -29.54 -11.60
N ARG A 23 -42.57 -29.20 -12.52
CA ARG A 23 -42.16 -27.81 -12.76
C ARG A 23 -43.27 -27.12 -13.58
N PRO A 24 -43.73 -25.91 -13.17
CA PRO A 24 -44.48 -25.04 -14.08
C PRO A 24 -43.50 -24.45 -15.11
N SER A 25 -43.79 -24.59 -16.34
CA SER A 25 -43.16 -23.91 -17.48
C SER A 25 -43.53 -22.42 -17.44
N SER A 26 -42.58 -21.56 -17.04
CA SER A 26 -42.65 -20.11 -17.28
C SER A 26 -42.10 -19.77 -18.66
N PRO A 27 -42.72 -18.80 -19.38
CA PRO A 27 -42.25 -18.39 -20.70
C PRO A 27 -40.86 -17.78 -20.63
N ALA A 28 -40.02 -18.10 -21.60
CA ALA A 28 -38.72 -17.50 -21.81
C ALA A 28 -38.90 -16.01 -22.11
N GLU A 29 -38.69 -15.16 -21.11
CA GLU A 29 -38.35 -13.74 -21.34
C GLU A 29 -36.94 -13.66 -21.89
N THR A 30 -36.85 -13.25 -23.14
CA THR A 30 -35.64 -12.96 -23.89
C THR A 30 -34.88 -11.81 -23.16
N GLN A 31 -33.92 -12.13 -22.33
CA GLN A 31 -32.93 -11.13 -21.85
C GLN A 31 -31.90 -10.85 -22.98
N ALA A 32 -32.34 -10.11 -23.96
CA ALA A 32 -31.46 -9.43 -24.93
C ALA A 32 -31.15 -8.05 -24.35
N GLY A 33 -30.13 -7.92 -23.48
CA GLY A 33 -29.81 -6.63 -22.88
C GLY A 33 -28.47 -6.53 -22.12
N ALA A 34 -27.71 -7.61 -21.96
CA ALA A 34 -26.51 -7.59 -21.15
C ALA A 34 -25.17 -7.73 -21.91
N ALA A 35 -25.19 -7.75 -23.25
CA ALA A 35 -23.98 -7.94 -24.05
C ALA A 35 -23.40 -6.66 -24.67
N SER A 36 -23.99 -5.49 -24.45
CA SER A 36 -23.56 -4.23 -25.10
C SER A 36 -22.60 -3.36 -24.25
N ASP A 37 -22.35 -3.68 -22.97
CA ASP A 37 -21.48 -2.85 -22.12
C ASP A 37 -20.00 -3.27 -22.10
N LEU A 38 -19.63 -4.42 -22.65
CA LEU A 38 -18.23 -4.87 -22.71
C LEU A 38 -17.40 -4.15 -23.79
N ASN A 39 -18.03 -3.41 -24.69
CA ASN A 39 -17.36 -2.64 -25.74
C ASN A 39 -17.47 -1.12 -25.59
N ARG A 40 -17.86 -0.65 -24.41
CA ARG A 40 -17.78 0.78 -24.13
C ARG A 40 -16.31 1.14 -23.97
N PRO A 41 -15.73 1.99 -24.83
CA PRO A 41 -14.37 2.47 -24.60
C PRO A 41 -14.36 3.15 -23.21
N PRO A 42 -13.29 2.95 -22.40
CA PRO A 42 -13.18 3.63 -21.13
C PRO A 42 -13.43 5.11 -21.37
N GLN A 43 -14.38 5.69 -20.63
CA GLN A 43 -14.58 7.14 -20.67
C GLN A 43 -13.23 7.79 -20.46
N ALA A 44 -12.89 8.74 -21.32
CA ALA A 44 -11.66 9.51 -21.26
C ALA A 44 -11.65 10.30 -19.93
N GLY A 45 -11.31 9.61 -18.86
CA GLY A 45 -10.76 10.22 -17.67
C GLY A 45 -9.47 10.95 -18.10
N ALA A 46 -9.11 12.02 -17.41
CA ALA A 46 -7.91 12.79 -17.69
C ALA A 46 -6.77 11.87 -18.12
N ALA A 47 -6.12 12.18 -19.24
CA ALA A 47 -5.05 11.36 -19.77
C ALA A 47 -4.05 11.08 -18.65
N PRO A 48 -3.66 9.80 -18.44
CA PRO A 48 -2.80 9.45 -17.32
C PRO A 48 -1.51 10.24 -17.40
N ALA A 49 -1.04 10.75 -16.25
CA ALA A 49 0.20 11.50 -16.19
C ALA A 49 1.33 10.63 -16.74
N LYS A 50 2.00 11.13 -17.78
CA LYS A 50 3.23 10.52 -18.30
C LYS A 50 4.38 10.83 -17.33
N CYS A 51 5.49 10.09 -17.42
CA CYS A 51 6.68 10.40 -16.62
C CYS A 51 7.21 11.85 -16.86
N THR A 52 6.95 12.45 -18.02
CA THR A 52 7.31 13.83 -18.34
C THR A 52 6.62 14.89 -17.47
N ASP A 53 5.49 14.53 -16.84
CA ASP A 53 4.71 15.43 -15.97
C ASP A 53 5.05 15.26 -14.48
N LEU A 54 5.98 14.36 -14.15
CA LEU A 54 6.43 14.06 -12.80
C LEU A 54 7.89 14.48 -12.59
N PRO A 55 8.32 14.64 -11.32
CA PRO A 55 9.70 15.02 -11.01
C PRO A 55 10.72 14.03 -11.57
N LEU A 56 11.87 14.56 -11.98
CA LEU A 56 13.01 13.77 -12.41
C LEU A 56 13.80 13.20 -11.23
N SER A 57 14.67 12.23 -11.48
CA SER A 57 15.55 11.65 -10.45
C SER A 57 16.47 12.69 -9.79
N THR A 58 16.86 13.74 -10.53
CA THR A 58 17.66 14.86 -10.01
C THR A 58 16.89 15.71 -8.99
N ASP A 59 15.62 15.99 -9.26
CA ASP A 59 14.74 16.72 -8.35
C ASP A 59 14.45 15.88 -7.10
N LEU A 60 14.14 14.60 -7.30
CA LEU A 60 13.93 13.65 -6.21
C LEU A 60 15.17 13.58 -5.30
N LYS A 61 16.38 13.46 -5.85
CA LYS A 61 17.63 13.46 -5.07
C LYS A 61 17.80 14.74 -4.26
N LYS A 62 17.51 15.90 -4.86
CA LYS A 62 17.56 17.20 -4.18
C LYS A 62 16.62 17.24 -2.97
N TRP A 63 15.38 16.79 -3.13
CA TRP A 63 14.40 16.79 -2.05
C TRP A 63 14.69 15.76 -0.98
N LEU A 64 15.18 14.56 -1.33
CA LEU A 64 15.64 13.57 -0.36
C LEU A 64 16.73 14.13 0.58
N ARG A 65 17.63 14.96 0.05
CA ARG A 65 18.68 15.61 0.84
C ARG A 65 18.17 16.78 1.70
N ALA A 66 17.15 17.47 1.22
CA ALA A 66 16.58 18.62 1.93
C ALA A 66 15.57 18.20 3.01
N ALA A 67 14.80 17.17 2.78
CA ALA A 67 13.69 16.74 3.64
C ALA A 67 14.06 16.49 5.11
N PRO A 68 15.22 15.91 5.48
CA PRO A 68 15.60 15.76 6.88
C PRO A 68 15.70 17.07 7.67
N GLY A 69 15.96 18.18 7.01
CA GLY A 69 16.05 19.52 7.61
C GLY A 69 14.75 20.32 7.62
N VAL A 70 13.66 19.77 7.07
CA VAL A 70 12.35 20.42 7.02
C VAL A 70 11.53 20.02 8.24
N GLU A 71 10.91 20.99 8.94
CA GLU A 71 9.95 20.74 10.04
C GLU A 71 10.49 19.94 11.24
N GLY A 72 11.78 20.03 11.53
CA GLY A 72 12.41 19.40 12.70
C GLY A 72 12.88 17.97 12.42
N GLU A 73 13.06 17.18 13.48
CA GLU A 73 13.59 15.82 13.40
C GLU A 73 12.65 14.87 12.64
N ALA A 74 13.23 13.99 11.83
CA ALA A 74 12.50 12.91 11.17
C ALA A 74 12.46 11.62 12.02
N GLY A 75 13.31 11.50 13.01
CA GLY A 75 13.43 10.30 13.84
C GLY A 75 14.18 9.16 13.16
N GLY A 76 13.87 7.94 13.58
CA GLY A 76 14.48 6.73 13.04
C GLY A 76 15.91 6.51 13.50
N LEU A 77 16.64 5.67 12.76
CA LEU A 77 18.03 5.27 13.02
C LEU A 77 19.05 6.23 12.40
N PHE A 78 18.68 6.84 11.28
CA PHE A 78 19.56 7.69 10.47
C PHE A 78 19.01 9.11 10.27
N SER A 79 17.95 9.48 11.02
CA SER A 79 17.27 10.78 10.90
C SER A 79 16.82 11.09 9.46
N GLY A 80 16.41 10.06 8.70
CA GLY A 80 15.96 10.20 7.31
C GLY A 80 17.05 10.57 6.28
N LYS A 81 18.34 10.39 6.61
CA LYS A 81 19.47 10.82 5.74
C LYS A 81 19.94 9.76 4.76
N MET A 82 19.51 8.50 4.90
CA MET A 82 19.99 7.35 4.12
C MET A 82 18.94 6.83 3.12
N GLU A 83 18.02 7.68 2.70
CA GLU A 83 16.83 7.28 2.00
C GLU A 83 17.03 7.01 0.52
N TRP A 84 16.41 5.93 0.04
CA TRP A 84 16.03 5.73 -1.34
C TRP A 84 14.64 6.30 -1.59
N GLY A 85 14.45 6.91 -2.78
CA GLY A 85 13.15 7.39 -3.23
C GLY A 85 12.83 6.83 -4.62
N ALA A 86 11.56 6.51 -4.84
CA ALA A 86 11.04 6.16 -6.15
C ALA A 86 9.72 6.87 -6.41
N ILE A 87 9.50 7.28 -7.67
CA ILE A 87 8.24 7.87 -8.14
C ILE A 87 7.68 6.98 -9.24
N VAL A 88 6.39 6.66 -9.14
CA VAL A 88 5.63 6.02 -10.22
C VAL A 88 4.57 6.96 -10.75
N ASN A 89 4.22 6.82 -12.04
CA ASN A 89 3.08 7.48 -12.63
C ASN A 89 1.75 6.80 -12.25
N ARG A 90 0.63 7.31 -12.74
CA ARG A 90 -0.71 6.78 -12.47
C ARG A 90 -0.90 5.32 -12.90
N GLN A 91 -0.16 4.82 -13.89
CA GLN A 91 -0.14 3.42 -14.33
C GLN A 91 0.76 2.52 -13.48
N GLY A 92 1.57 3.10 -12.58
CA GLY A 92 2.52 2.36 -11.76
C GLY A 92 3.89 2.16 -12.42
N GLU A 93 4.18 2.83 -13.55
CA GLU A 93 5.49 2.81 -14.21
C GLU A 93 6.49 3.68 -13.43
N ILE A 94 7.70 3.16 -13.20
CA ILE A 94 8.77 3.91 -12.53
C ILE A 94 9.16 5.11 -13.39
N CYS A 95 9.06 6.31 -12.84
CA CYS A 95 9.44 7.56 -13.49
C CYS A 95 10.77 8.13 -12.98
N ALA A 96 11.07 7.93 -11.71
CA ALA A 96 12.30 8.38 -11.09
C ALA A 96 12.72 7.42 -9.98
N THR A 97 14.02 7.23 -9.82
CA THR A 97 14.62 6.57 -8.66
C THR A 97 15.87 7.38 -8.27
N ALA A 98 16.04 7.63 -6.98
CA ALA A 98 17.20 8.36 -6.45
C ALA A 98 17.56 7.85 -5.05
N VAL A 99 18.77 8.19 -4.61
CA VAL A 99 19.22 7.96 -3.23
C VAL A 99 19.84 9.25 -2.69
N ALA A 100 19.64 9.51 -1.41
CA ALA A 100 20.11 10.74 -0.75
C ALA A 100 21.64 10.82 -0.70
N THR A 101 22.32 9.69 -0.57
CA THR A 101 23.77 9.59 -0.45
C THR A 101 24.49 9.82 -1.80
N ASP A 102 25.79 10.12 -1.75
CA ASP A 102 26.59 10.24 -2.97
C ASP A 102 27.02 8.87 -3.51
N ASP A 103 27.38 7.96 -2.62
CA ASP A 103 27.56 6.55 -2.94
C ASP A 103 26.27 5.78 -2.69
N PRO A 104 25.58 5.29 -3.72
CA PRO A 104 24.35 4.51 -3.57
C PRO A 104 24.52 3.25 -2.73
N ALA A 105 25.71 2.67 -2.67
CA ALA A 105 26.00 1.46 -1.88
C ALA A 105 26.10 1.75 -0.37
N SER A 106 26.23 3.00 0.04
CA SER A 106 26.29 3.40 1.45
C SER A 106 24.93 3.38 2.16
N ALA A 107 23.81 3.46 1.41
CA ALA A 107 22.46 3.27 1.93
C ALA A 107 22.06 1.79 1.86
N TRP A 108 21.06 1.36 2.62
CA TRP A 108 20.60 -0.04 2.60
C TRP A 108 20.17 -0.46 1.18
N PRO A 109 20.88 -1.42 0.52
CA PRO A 109 20.59 -1.75 -0.88
C PRO A 109 19.19 -2.30 -1.12
N GLY A 110 18.65 -3.05 -0.17
CA GLY A 110 17.27 -3.60 -0.24
C GLY A 110 16.19 -2.51 -0.25
N SER A 111 16.48 -1.34 0.33
CA SER A 111 15.54 -0.21 0.38
C SER A 111 15.25 0.38 -1.01
N GLN A 112 16.10 0.18 -2.01
CA GLN A 112 15.81 0.53 -3.39
C GLN A 112 14.55 -0.18 -3.92
N ALA A 113 14.44 -1.50 -3.72
CA ALA A 113 13.27 -2.28 -4.14
C ALA A 113 12.03 -1.92 -3.30
N ILE A 114 12.21 -1.73 -1.98
CA ILE A 114 11.15 -1.35 -1.06
C ILE A 114 10.57 0.02 -1.43
N SER A 115 11.38 1.02 -1.76
CA SER A 115 10.89 2.34 -2.17
C SER A 115 10.04 2.27 -3.45
N LYS A 116 10.43 1.45 -4.44
CA LYS A 116 9.65 1.21 -5.66
C LYS A 116 8.29 0.56 -5.36
N ALA A 117 8.29 -0.47 -4.50
CA ALA A 117 7.06 -1.14 -4.09
C ALA A 117 6.14 -0.23 -3.26
N LYS A 118 6.68 0.60 -2.35
CA LYS A 118 5.91 1.62 -1.62
C LYS A 118 5.26 2.64 -2.57
N ALA A 119 6.01 3.13 -3.56
CA ALA A 119 5.47 4.06 -4.57
C ALA A 119 4.31 3.42 -5.35
N TYR A 120 4.48 2.17 -5.80
CA TYR A 120 3.44 1.41 -6.48
C TYR A 120 2.21 1.23 -5.59
N THR A 121 2.39 0.80 -4.34
CA THR A 121 1.29 0.56 -3.39
C THR A 121 0.50 1.83 -3.12
N ALA A 122 1.16 2.94 -2.80
CA ALA A 122 0.50 4.22 -2.54
C ALA A 122 -0.31 4.69 -3.76
N ASN A 123 0.23 4.53 -4.97
CA ASN A 123 -0.50 4.81 -6.21
C ASN A 123 -1.69 3.87 -6.41
N ALA A 124 -1.50 2.55 -6.22
CA ALA A 124 -2.50 1.54 -6.56
C ALA A 124 -3.72 1.55 -5.63
N TYR A 125 -3.55 1.91 -4.37
CA TYR A 125 -4.61 1.91 -3.35
C TYR A 125 -5.22 3.29 -3.07
N SER A 126 -4.79 4.33 -3.79
CA SER A 126 -5.39 5.67 -3.71
C SER A 126 -6.28 5.96 -4.92
N THR A 127 -7.30 6.79 -4.71
CA THR A 127 -8.17 7.35 -5.78
C THR A 127 -8.01 8.85 -5.86
N ASP A 128 -8.68 9.49 -6.81
CA ASP A 128 -8.67 10.96 -6.89
C ASP A 128 -9.28 11.62 -5.64
N ASP A 129 -10.27 10.98 -5.01
CA ASP A 129 -10.97 11.51 -3.85
C ASP A 129 -10.48 10.97 -2.50
N SER A 130 -9.68 9.90 -2.51
CA SER A 130 -9.25 9.19 -1.29
C SER A 130 -7.76 8.89 -1.32
N PRO A 131 -6.92 9.78 -0.77
CA PRO A 131 -5.51 9.52 -0.57
C PRO A 131 -5.33 8.45 0.52
N LEU A 132 -4.50 7.44 0.24
CA LEU A 132 -4.17 6.37 1.17
C LEU A 132 -2.66 6.10 1.14
N SER A 133 -1.99 6.43 2.23
CA SER A 133 -0.58 6.08 2.41
C SER A 133 -0.40 4.60 2.75
N THR A 134 0.79 4.07 2.49
CA THR A 134 1.13 2.70 2.85
C THR A 134 1.12 2.46 4.37
N ALA A 135 1.35 3.48 5.18
CA ALA A 135 1.26 3.41 6.63
C ALA A 135 -0.15 3.02 7.11
N ARG A 136 -1.19 3.51 6.45
CA ARG A 136 -2.59 3.22 6.79
C ARG A 136 -3.06 1.81 6.41
N LEU A 137 -2.25 1.06 5.69
CA LEU A 137 -2.53 -0.34 5.36
C LEU A 137 -2.01 -1.31 6.43
N TYR A 138 -1.14 -0.86 7.35
CA TYR A 138 -0.44 -1.77 8.28
C TYR A 138 -1.38 -2.72 9.02
N THR A 139 -2.28 -2.19 9.85
CA THR A 139 -3.21 -3.01 10.64
C THR A 139 -4.11 -3.88 9.75
N LEU A 140 -4.60 -3.34 8.63
CA LEU A 140 -5.51 -4.05 7.73
C LEU A 140 -4.88 -5.29 7.08
N THR A 141 -3.56 -5.34 6.95
CA THR A 141 -2.81 -6.45 6.33
C THR A 141 -2.25 -7.47 7.33
N GLN A 142 -2.47 -7.27 8.64
CA GLN A 142 -2.03 -8.22 9.65
C GLN A 142 -2.90 -9.49 9.66
N PRO A 143 -2.41 -10.62 10.19
CA PRO A 143 -3.21 -11.84 10.34
C PRO A 143 -4.54 -11.56 11.05
N GLY A 144 -5.64 -12.08 10.48
CA GLY A 144 -7.00 -11.89 11.01
C GLY A 144 -7.69 -10.58 10.59
N HIS A 145 -7.03 -9.70 9.81
CA HIS A 145 -7.61 -8.48 9.28
C HIS A 145 -8.02 -8.62 7.80
N SER A 146 -8.82 -7.67 7.31
CA SER A 146 -9.56 -7.76 6.04
C SER A 146 -8.71 -7.80 4.78
N LEU A 147 -7.47 -7.27 4.82
CA LEU A 147 -6.54 -7.25 3.69
C LEU A 147 -5.37 -8.21 3.87
N TRP A 148 -5.49 -9.20 4.77
CA TRP A 148 -4.48 -10.25 4.90
C TRP A 148 -4.24 -10.94 3.55
N GLY A 149 -2.97 -11.10 3.15
CA GLY A 149 -2.60 -11.71 1.86
C GLY A 149 -2.66 -10.77 0.64
N VAL A 150 -3.00 -9.48 0.81
CA VAL A 150 -3.12 -8.52 -0.31
C VAL A 150 -1.82 -8.37 -1.14
N GLY A 151 -0.68 -8.73 -0.59
CA GLY A 151 0.61 -8.72 -1.28
C GLY A 151 0.77 -9.84 -2.33
N GLU A 152 0.08 -10.97 -2.17
CA GLU A 152 0.23 -12.14 -3.04
C GLU A 152 -0.14 -11.88 -4.51
N PRO A 153 -1.27 -11.22 -4.84
CA PRO A 153 -1.61 -10.92 -6.23
C PRO A 153 -0.80 -9.78 -6.84
N ASN A 154 0.03 -9.09 -6.05
CA ASN A 154 0.84 -7.96 -6.49
C ASN A 154 2.34 -8.21 -6.21
N PRO A 155 2.96 -9.26 -6.75
CA PRO A 155 4.35 -9.57 -6.48
C PRO A 155 5.29 -8.50 -7.06
N PHE A 156 6.40 -8.25 -6.36
CA PHE A 156 7.46 -7.41 -6.91
C PHE A 156 8.21 -8.19 -8.01
N ARG A 157 8.42 -7.57 -9.16
CA ARG A 157 9.05 -8.21 -10.31
C ARG A 157 10.56 -8.36 -10.13
N ALA A 158 11.07 -9.56 -10.35
CA ALA A 158 12.50 -9.87 -10.21
C ALA A 158 13.40 -9.01 -11.12
N GLU A 159 12.92 -8.64 -12.31
CA GLU A 159 13.64 -7.75 -13.24
C GLU A 159 13.82 -6.31 -12.74
N CYS A 160 13.15 -5.96 -11.64
CA CYS A 160 13.30 -4.66 -10.96
C CYS A 160 14.28 -4.70 -9.79
N LEU A 161 14.83 -5.88 -9.45
CA LEU A 161 15.93 -6.05 -8.51
C LEU A 161 17.24 -5.77 -9.23
N VAL A 162 17.67 -4.52 -9.21
CA VAL A 162 18.89 -4.06 -9.88
C VAL A 162 19.91 -3.55 -8.86
N GLY A 163 21.19 -3.56 -9.23
CA GLY A 163 22.27 -3.04 -8.38
C GLY A 163 22.07 -1.54 -8.06
N PRO A 164 22.69 -1.04 -6.97
CA PRO A 164 22.57 0.37 -6.56
C PRO A 164 22.94 1.37 -7.66
N SER A 165 23.97 1.09 -8.46
CA SER A 165 24.40 1.92 -9.59
C SER A 165 23.46 1.88 -10.79
N GLU A 166 22.60 0.87 -10.87
CA GLU A 166 21.67 0.63 -11.98
C GLU A 166 20.23 1.07 -11.68
N MET A 167 20.03 1.91 -10.66
CA MET A 167 18.71 2.30 -10.16
C MET A 167 17.74 2.78 -11.25
N ASN A 168 18.24 3.43 -12.30
CA ASN A 168 17.44 3.96 -13.40
C ASN A 168 17.13 2.92 -14.51
N ALA A 169 17.71 1.72 -14.47
CA ALA A 169 17.43 0.65 -15.44
C ALA A 169 15.98 0.14 -15.36
N THR A 170 15.24 0.53 -14.34
CA THR A 170 13.82 0.20 -14.15
C THR A 170 12.87 1.30 -14.60
N ASN A 171 13.35 2.45 -15.08
CA ASN A 171 12.51 3.53 -15.58
C ASN A 171 11.62 3.02 -16.74
N GLY A 172 10.34 3.40 -16.73
CA GLY A 172 9.33 2.93 -17.66
C GLY A 172 8.76 1.53 -17.38
N LYS A 173 9.28 0.80 -16.36
CA LYS A 173 8.75 -0.52 -15.98
C LYS A 173 7.72 -0.40 -14.86
N ILE A 174 6.74 -1.32 -14.84
CA ILE A 174 5.86 -1.55 -13.70
C ILE A 174 6.49 -2.63 -12.85
N CYS A 175 7.04 -2.24 -11.70
CA CYS A 175 7.73 -3.18 -10.79
C CYS A 175 6.77 -3.92 -9.86
N GLY A 176 5.60 -3.36 -9.56
CA GLY A 176 4.64 -3.96 -8.65
C GLY A 176 5.11 -3.96 -7.20
N GLY A 177 4.69 -4.97 -6.47
CA GLY A 177 4.91 -5.11 -5.04
C GLY A 177 3.83 -4.43 -4.19
N SER A 178 3.54 -4.99 -3.01
CA SER A 178 2.66 -4.37 -2.03
C SER A 178 3.38 -4.26 -0.70
N ILE A 179 3.54 -3.05 -0.20
CA ILE A 179 4.16 -2.74 1.09
C ILE A 179 3.13 -2.02 1.96
N ALA A 180 2.89 -2.55 3.15
CA ALA A 180 1.87 -2.06 4.08
C ALA A 180 2.49 -1.46 5.36
N PHE A 181 3.52 -0.65 5.23
CA PHE A 181 4.10 0.13 6.32
C PHE A 181 4.59 1.48 5.80
N GLY A 182 4.91 2.43 6.70
CA GLY A 182 5.18 3.82 6.36
C GLY A 182 6.22 4.04 5.26
N GLY A 183 6.09 5.15 4.55
CA GLY A 183 7.02 5.64 3.52
C GLY A 183 6.46 5.68 2.09
N GLY A 184 5.25 5.22 1.84
CA GLY A 184 4.57 5.40 0.55
C GLY A 184 3.43 6.40 0.65
N VAL A 185 3.41 7.41 -0.23
CA VAL A 185 2.35 8.43 -0.30
C VAL A 185 1.91 8.67 -1.74
N PRO A 186 0.61 8.83 -2.02
CA PRO A 186 0.14 9.19 -3.35
C PRO A 186 0.49 10.63 -3.70
N LEU A 187 0.67 10.90 -4.98
CA LEU A 187 0.99 12.21 -5.54
C LEU A 187 -0.21 12.79 -6.27
N TYR A 188 -0.49 14.07 -6.04
CA TYR A 188 -1.62 14.78 -6.63
C TYR A 188 -1.21 16.06 -7.34
N LYS A 189 -1.97 16.41 -8.40
CA LYS A 189 -2.04 17.76 -8.98
C LYS A 189 -3.48 18.25 -8.84
N GLY A 190 -3.73 19.13 -7.87
CA GLY A 190 -5.08 19.50 -7.48
C GLY A 190 -5.85 18.27 -6.99
N LYS A 191 -7.00 17.97 -7.60
CA LYS A 191 -7.86 16.82 -7.26
C LYS A 191 -7.43 15.51 -7.90
N THR A 192 -6.51 15.53 -8.86
CA THR A 192 -6.17 14.36 -9.66
C THR A 192 -4.93 13.67 -9.10
N ARG A 193 -5.05 12.38 -8.76
CA ARG A 193 -3.91 11.53 -8.44
C ARG A 193 -3.07 11.32 -9.71
N VAL A 194 -1.80 11.69 -9.67
CA VAL A 194 -0.87 11.60 -10.80
C VAL A 194 0.13 10.46 -10.67
N GLY A 195 0.26 9.88 -9.48
CA GLY A 195 1.20 8.79 -9.24
C GLY A 195 1.37 8.47 -7.76
N GLY A 196 2.52 7.92 -7.40
CA GLY A 196 2.93 7.61 -6.03
C GLY A 196 4.41 7.84 -5.81
N LEU A 197 4.76 8.19 -4.59
CA LEU A 197 6.13 8.32 -4.07
C LEU A 197 6.35 7.27 -3.00
N GLY A 198 7.50 6.58 -3.05
CA GLY A 198 7.93 5.65 -2.01
C GLY A 198 9.31 6.02 -1.51
N ILE A 199 9.48 6.06 -0.20
CA ILE A 199 10.72 6.34 0.52
C ILE A 199 11.06 5.13 1.38
N SER A 200 12.34 4.77 1.42
CA SER A 200 12.86 3.67 2.24
C SER A 200 14.36 3.81 2.48
N GLY A 201 14.81 3.62 3.70
CA GLY A 201 16.24 3.71 4.07
C GLY A 201 16.44 3.87 5.55
N ASP A 202 15.35 4.03 6.29
CA ASP A 202 15.33 4.16 7.74
C ASP A 202 14.19 3.30 8.34
N THR A 203 13.69 3.61 9.51
CA THR A 203 12.49 3.00 10.06
C THR A 203 11.25 3.41 9.24
N ALA A 204 10.22 2.57 9.21
CA ALA A 204 9.00 2.87 8.45
C ALA A 204 8.36 4.21 8.84
N CYS A 205 8.51 4.64 10.10
CA CYS A 205 7.98 5.92 10.58
C CYS A 205 8.81 7.10 10.05
N ALA A 206 10.15 6.99 10.05
CA ALA A 206 11.03 8.02 9.48
C ALA A 206 10.88 8.08 7.96
N ASP A 207 10.84 6.92 7.27
CA ASP A 207 10.54 6.83 5.84
C ASP A 207 9.24 7.61 5.51
N HIS A 208 8.19 7.46 6.35
CA HIS A 208 6.91 8.15 6.13
C HIS A 208 7.02 9.65 6.32
N GLU A 209 7.74 10.08 7.37
CA GLU A 209 7.98 11.51 7.61
C GLU A 209 8.73 12.15 6.44
N ILE A 210 9.78 11.50 5.93
CA ILE A 210 10.50 11.97 4.75
C ILE A 210 9.62 11.94 3.50
N ALA A 211 8.77 10.93 3.32
CA ALA A 211 7.88 10.85 2.16
C ALA A 211 6.91 12.04 2.09
N LYS A 212 6.30 12.44 3.21
CA LYS A 212 5.44 13.63 3.29
C LYS A 212 6.21 14.90 2.91
N ARG A 213 7.38 15.10 3.53
CA ARG A 213 8.21 16.28 3.29
C ARG A 213 8.67 16.38 1.83
N VAL A 214 9.07 15.27 1.21
CA VAL A 214 9.43 15.23 -0.21
C VAL A 214 8.22 15.54 -1.08
N ARG A 215 7.03 14.98 -0.79
CA ARG A 215 5.78 15.27 -1.50
C ARG A 215 5.43 16.76 -1.41
N HIS A 216 5.55 17.34 -0.21
CA HIS A 216 5.31 18.77 0.03
C HIS A 216 6.28 19.66 -0.75
N LEU A 217 7.60 19.37 -0.70
CA LEU A 217 8.62 20.06 -1.49
C LEU A 217 8.36 19.98 -3.00
N ALA A 218 7.77 18.88 -3.47
CA ALA A 218 7.37 18.67 -4.86
C ALA A 218 6.06 19.39 -5.23
N GLN A 219 5.32 19.96 -4.26
CA GLN A 219 3.98 20.55 -4.45
C GLN A 219 2.97 19.56 -5.05
N LEU A 220 3.00 18.32 -4.57
CA LEU A 220 2.16 17.22 -5.04
C LEU A 220 1.26 16.65 -3.92
N ASP A 221 0.91 17.50 -2.93
CA ASP A 221 0.01 17.16 -1.85
C ASP A 221 -1.42 16.96 -2.33
N PRO A 222 -2.23 16.11 -1.65
CA PRO A 222 -3.66 16.01 -1.93
C PRO A 222 -4.37 17.34 -1.61
N GLU A 223 -5.45 17.66 -2.32
CA GLU A 223 -6.24 18.87 -2.08
C GLU A 223 -6.76 18.97 -0.62
N LYS A 224 -6.97 17.83 0.03
CA LYS A 224 -7.38 17.75 1.45
C LYS A 224 -6.28 18.14 2.44
N GLY A 225 -5.12 18.54 1.94
CA GLY A 225 -3.94 18.93 2.71
C GLY A 225 -2.90 17.82 2.84
N GLU A 226 -1.69 18.21 3.20
CA GLU A 226 -0.52 17.34 3.27
C GLU A 226 -0.65 16.19 4.29
N PHE A 227 -1.50 16.36 5.32
CA PHE A 227 -1.72 15.35 6.37
C PHE A 227 -2.96 14.47 6.15
N ALA A 228 -3.64 14.59 4.99
CA ALA A 228 -4.89 13.84 4.74
C ALA A 228 -4.73 12.32 4.84
N ASP A 229 -3.54 11.80 4.53
CA ASP A 229 -3.15 10.40 4.59
C ASP A 229 -1.98 10.12 5.56
N ASP A 230 -1.73 11.02 6.51
CA ASP A 230 -0.65 10.89 7.49
C ASP A 230 -0.74 9.58 8.28
N ILE A 231 0.41 9.16 8.80
CA ILE A 231 0.52 7.97 9.66
C ILE A 231 -0.29 8.15 10.94
N VAL A 232 -1.00 7.13 11.35
CA VAL A 232 -1.84 7.10 12.56
C VAL A 232 -1.21 6.18 13.58
N PHE A 233 -1.01 6.65 14.80
CA PHE A 233 -0.48 5.86 15.91
C PHE A 233 -1.53 5.73 17.02
N THR A 234 -1.82 4.49 17.45
CA THR A 234 -2.80 4.26 18.52
C THR A 234 -2.49 5.03 19.79
N SER A 235 -1.21 5.19 20.14
CA SER A 235 -0.77 5.91 21.33
C SER A 235 -1.02 7.42 21.29
N ALA A 236 -1.04 8.02 20.09
CA ALA A 236 -1.22 9.46 19.89
C ALA A 236 -2.62 9.83 19.40
N ASP A 237 -3.22 8.99 18.56
CA ASP A 237 -4.45 9.30 17.82
C ASP A 237 -5.65 8.44 18.26
N GLY A 238 -5.42 7.45 19.16
CA GLY A 238 -6.45 6.50 19.58
C GLY A 238 -6.56 5.28 18.66
N ALA A 239 -7.44 4.33 19.03
CA ALA A 239 -7.65 3.10 18.29
C ALA A 239 -8.22 3.37 16.89
N SER A 240 -7.60 2.76 15.87
CA SER A 240 -8.00 2.91 14.48
C SER A 240 -7.63 1.66 13.68
N PRO A 241 -8.48 1.22 12.70
CA PRO A 241 -8.11 0.17 11.76
C PRO A 241 -6.96 0.60 10.83
N PHE A 242 -6.64 1.88 10.75
CA PHE A 242 -5.56 2.45 9.96
C PHE A 242 -4.29 2.70 10.77
N ALA A 243 -4.22 2.22 12.03
CA ALA A 243 -3.08 2.44 12.90
C ALA A 243 -1.82 1.71 12.41
N HIS A 244 -0.69 2.36 12.61
CA HIS A 244 0.65 1.83 12.45
C HIS A 244 1.32 1.75 13.83
N PRO A 245 2.17 0.77 14.13
CA PRO A 245 2.93 0.74 15.37
C PRO A 245 3.95 1.89 15.41
N LEU A 246 4.37 2.27 16.60
CA LEU A 246 5.57 3.10 16.76
C LEU A 246 6.78 2.34 16.24
N CYS A 247 7.74 3.06 15.71
CA CYS A 247 9.06 2.57 15.32
C CYS A 247 10.13 3.00 16.34
N ALA A 248 11.35 2.50 16.22
CA ALA A 248 12.47 3.04 17.00
C ALA A 248 12.60 4.56 16.74
N ASN A 249 12.64 5.35 17.82
CA ASN A 249 12.78 6.80 17.77
C ASN A 249 11.75 7.47 16.82
N THR A 250 10.45 7.22 17.08
CA THR A 250 9.37 7.76 16.27
C THR A 250 9.17 9.25 16.47
N TRP A 251 9.18 10.00 15.37
CA TRP A 251 8.81 11.40 15.30
C TRP A 251 7.68 11.59 14.28
N ARG A 252 6.84 12.59 14.47
CA ARG A 252 5.80 13.02 13.51
C ARG A 252 5.62 14.52 13.62
N ASN A 253 5.74 15.21 12.49
CA ASN A 253 5.55 16.67 12.41
C ASN A 253 6.40 17.43 13.45
N GLY A 254 7.69 17.06 13.59
CA GLY A 254 8.63 17.68 14.52
C GLY A 254 8.43 17.33 16.00
N GLN A 255 7.53 16.39 16.33
CA GLN A 255 7.28 15.95 17.71
C GLN A 255 7.70 14.50 17.92
N LYS A 256 8.45 14.24 18.99
CA LYS A 256 8.78 12.87 19.40
C LYS A 256 7.56 12.19 20.03
N LEU A 257 7.17 11.03 19.48
CA LEU A 257 6.02 10.26 19.96
C LEU A 257 6.41 9.06 20.83
N GLY A 258 7.64 8.56 20.70
CA GLY A 258 8.12 7.42 21.50
C GLY A 258 8.93 6.42 20.69
N ASP A 259 8.98 5.21 21.19
CA ASP A 259 9.75 4.10 20.64
C ASP A 259 8.87 2.88 20.42
N GLU A 260 9.32 1.99 19.55
CA GLU A 260 8.71 0.68 19.33
C GLU A 260 8.66 -0.12 20.66
N ALA A 261 7.58 -0.84 20.84
CA ALA A 261 7.45 -1.73 21.99
C ALA A 261 8.56 -2.80 21.96
N LYS A 262 9.22 -3.02 23.07
CA LYS A 262 10.20 -4.10 23.18
C LYS A 262 9.53 -5.44 22.96
N ALA A 263 10.15 -6.31 22.17
CA ALA A 263 9.67 -7.67 22.00
C ALA A 263 9.72 -8.40 23.36
N ALA A 264 8.61 -8.99 23.76
CA ALA A 264 8.57 -9.77 24.99
C ALA A 264 9.24 -11.14 24.76
N GLY A 265 10.12 -11.56 25.67
CA GLY A 265 10.61 -12.93 25.73
C GLY A 265 11.81 -13.29 24.85
N TYR A 266 12.64 -12.35 24.45
CA TYR A 266 13.96 -12.60 23.83
C TYR A 266 15.07 -12.34 24.81
#